data_71e0257074beff942f4fdb658f84809f
#
_entry.id   71e0257074beff942f4fdb658f84809f
#
_cell.length_a   1.000
_cell.length_b   1.000
_cell.length_c   1.000
_cell.angle_alpha   90.00
_cell.angle_beta   90.00
_cell.angle_gamma   90.00
#
_symmetry.space_group_name_H-M   'P 1'
#
loop_
_entity.id
_entity.type
_entity.pdbx_description
1 polymer ?
#
loop_
_entity_poly.entity_id
_entity_poly.type
_entity_poly.pdbx_seq_one_letter_code
_entity_poly.pdbx_strand_id
1 'polypeptide(L)'
;MRVSPHASSSQAASIKRTFHVLIQPDISCANDTLYSRDCGAIHTAVLSPPAEEPFIATAETIAVPNTLAVVDAARSGRVVSLDVFRGITIAAMILVNDPGSWEHIYPPLEHAEWNGWTPTDLIFPFFLFIVGVSMTLSFASRTARGATRGSLAWHILLRSVLIFAIGLFLNGFPSFDFRTIRIMGVLQRIALCYLAAGLLYLVPLRREPAANGHARGHANIALIAGVAVILLVGYWALMTFVPVPGYGSRHLGQNDNLSAYIDRTLMDGHLWSESKTWDPEGLLSTLPAIATLLIGILAGEWLRSEREGGRKALGLLFAGIPLMLTGQLLHPYFPINKNLWTSTYVLFTAGLAMLLLAACYWAVDLRGWRGWGKPFLVFGRNAILAYALAALVAEISIDFEFRDSAGHLRTLHGWFYGRYFIPYASPMNASLAFAAFFVVLILVLLLPFYRWKMFIRI
;
A
#
# COMPACT_ATOMS: atom_id res chain seq x y z
N MET A 1 -53.56 12.42 8.67
CA MET A 1 -53.26 11.07 9.22
C MET A 1 -51.93 11.16 9.97
N ARG A 2 -51.97 10.90 11.29
CA ARG A 2 -50.80 10.91 12.17
C ARG A 2 -50.06 9.60 12.02
N VAL A 3 -48.75 9.63 11.77
CA VAL A 3 -47.88 8.44 11.88
C VAL A 3 -46.92 8.66 13.07
N SER A 4 -46.96 7.68 13.98
CA SER A 4 -46.22 7.64 15.25
C SER A 4 -44.73 7.36 15.06
N PRO A 5 -43.85 7.88 15.94
CA PRO A 5 -42.41 7.60 15.91
C PRO A 5 -42.07 6.51 16.93
N HIS A 6 -41.92 5.26 16.51
CA HIS A 6 -41.30 4.21 17.33
C HIS A 6 -40.71 3.10 16.45
N ALA A 7 -39.47 3.29 15.97
CA ALA A 7 -38.58 2.20 15.56
C ALA A 7 -37.18 2.73 15.21
N SER A 8 -36.39 3.20 16.18
CA SER A 8 -35.00 3.58 15.90
C SER A 8 -33.97 3.30 17.01
N SER A 9 -34.31 2.53 18.06
CA SER A 9 -33.35 2.28 19.14
C SER A 9 -32.62 0.94 19.13
N SER A 10 -33.00 -0.02 18.30
CA SER A 10 -32.35 -1.36 18.28
C SER A 10 -31.24 -1.51 17.24
N GLN A 11 -31.23 -0.72 16.17
CA GLN A 11 -30.16 -0.79 15.15
C GLN A 11 -28.88 -0.06 15.56
N ALA A 12 -28.97 1.01 16.36
CA ALA A 12 -27.79 1.74 16.83
C ALA A 12 -26.93 0.94 17.83
N ALA A 13 -27.51 0.00 18.55
CA ALA A 13 -26.78 -0.84 19.52
C ALA A 13 -25.98 -1.98 18.85
N SER A 14 -26.41 -2.45 17.68
CA SER A 14 -25.72 -3.51 16.93
C SER A 14 -24.45 -2.98 16.23
N ILE A 15 -24.50 -1.75 15.72
CA ILE A 15 -23.35 -1.12 15.04
C ILE A 15 -22.20 -0.82 16.02
N LYS A 16 -22.51 -0.46 17.29
CA LYS A 16 -21.47 -0.21 18.29
C LYS A 16 -20.64 -1.45 18.68
N ARG A 17 -21.19 -2.66 18.58
CA ARG A 17 -20.44 -3.89 18.93
C ARG A 17 -19.47 -4.32 17.83
N THR A 18 -19.74 -4.02 16.59
CA THR A 18 -18.88 -4.40 15.47
C THR A 18 -17.64 -3.50 15.35
N PHE A 19 -17.74 -2.22 15.78
CA PHE A 19 -16.62 -1.29 15.77
C PHE A 19 -15.62 -1.52 16.93
N HIS A 20 -16.00 -2.16 18.04
CA HIS A 20 -15.08 -2.42 19.15
C HIS A 20 -14.04 -3.51 18.90
N VAL A 21 -14.20 -4.33 17.87
CA VAL A 21 -13.24 -5.40 17.51
C VAL A 21 -12.09 -4.89 16.64
N LEU A 22 -12.21 -3.69 16.05
CA LEU A 22 -11.24 -3.14 15.09
C LEU A 22 -10.21 -2.16 15.69
N ILE A 23 -10.38 -1.76 16.95
CA ILE A 23 -9.49 -0.78 17.61
C ILE A 23 -8.93 -1.40 18.87
N GLN A 24 -7.76 -2.05 18.80
CA GLN A 24 -6.95 -2.40 19.96
C GLN A 24 -5.84 -1.36 20.14
N PRO A 25 -5.79 -0.62 21.24
CA PRO A 25 -4.61 0.16 21.60
C PRO A 25 -3.50 -0.78 22.04
N ASP A 26 -2.26 -0.57 21.52
CA ASP A 26 -1.04 -1.21 22.02
C ASP A 26 -0.77 -0.72 23.47
N ILE A 27 -1.34 -1.42 24.44
CA ILE A 27 -0.91 -1.32 25.84
C ILE A 27 0.09 -2.46 26.07
N SER A 28 1.34 -2.16 25.90
CA SER A 28 2.44 -3.00 26.37
C SER A 28 3.60 -2.08 26.75
N CYS A 29 3.53 -1.55 27.94
CA CYS A 29 4.65 -1.13 28.79
C CYS A 29 4.11 -0.58 30.10
N ALA A 30 3.84 -1.45 31.04
CA ALA A 30 3.92 -1.19 32.48
C ALA A 30 3.72 -2.53 33.20
N ASN A 31 4.79 -3.01 33.77
CA ASN A 31 4.90 -3.68 35.06
C ASN A 31 6.09 -4.63 35.04
N ASP A 32 7.17 -4.16 35.56
CA ASP A 32 8.15 -4.98 36.29
C ASP A 32 8.70 -4.15 37.43
N THR A 33 7.96 -4.18 38.53
CA THR A 33 8.50 -3.96 39.88
C THR A 33 8.07 -5.16 40.68
N LEU A 34 9.04 -5.83 41.24
CA LEU A 34 9.11 -6.68 42.42
C LEU A 34 9.92 -7.95 42.18
N TYR A 35 11.18 -7.92 42.61
CA TYR A 35 11.72 -8.85 43.57
C TYR A 35 13.14 -8.38 43.95
N SER A 36 13.24 -7.79 45.12
CA SER A 36 14.47 -7.67 45.87
C SER A 36 14.60 -8.90 46.77
N ARG A 37 15.77 -9.48 46.84
CA ARG A 37 16.42 -9.88 48.11
C ARG A 37 17.66 -10.72 47.86
N ASP A 38 18.66 -10.27 48.55
CA ASP A 38 19.71 -10.99 49.27
C ASP A 38 21.02 -11.36 48.55
N CYS A 39 21.99 -10.87 49.26
CA CYS A 39 23.27 -11.41 49.63
C CYS A 39 24.53 -10.83 49.01
N GLY A 40 25.33 -10.22 49.89
CA GLY A 40 26.70 -10.52 50.03
C GLY A 40 27.67 -9.32 50.03
N ALA A 41 27.90 -8.74 51.19
CA ALA A 41 28.99 -7.80 51.45
C ALA A 41 30.36 -8.46 51.25
N ILE A 42 31.29 -7.78 50.53
CA ILE A 42 32.74 -7.96 50.74
C ILE A 42 33.42 -6.59 50.62
N HIS A 43 34.32 -6.43 51.54
CA HIS A 43 35.04 -5.28 52.05
C HIS A 43 35.82 -4.42 51.04
N THR A 44 35.81 -3.15 51.32
CA THR A 44 36.69 -2.00 51.05
C THR A 44 38.16 -2.29 50.93
N ALA A 45 38.80 -1.64 49.96
CA ALA A 45 40.15 -1.09 50.07
C ALA A 45 40.20 0.25 49.37
N VAL A 46 40.46 1.27 50.16
CA VAL A 46 40.68 2.66 49.74
C VAL A 46 42.10 2.80 49.19
N LEU A 47 42.25 3.30 47.96
CA LEU A 47 43.48 3.89 47.48
C LEU A 47 43.15 5.18 46.72
N SER A 48 43.66 6.29 47.24
CA SER A 48 43.58 7.63 46.69
C SER A 48 44.47 7.78 45.45
N PRO A 49 44.03 8.44 44.36
CA PRO A 49 44.90 8.82 43.28
C PRO A 49 45.52 10.22 43.47
N PRO A 50 46.69 10.49 42.86
CA PRO A 50 47.34 11.79 42.90
C PRO A 50 46.65 12.81 41.96
N ALA A 51 46.82 14.08 42.34
CA ALA A 51 46.35 15.24 41.61
C ALA A 51 47.09 15.41 40.26
N GLU A 52 46.33 15.57 39.16
CA GLU A 52 46.86 16.07 37.88
C GLU A 52 46.06 17.29 37.40
N GLU A 53 46.79 18.22 36.81
CA GLU A 53 46.38 19.56 36.37
C GLU A 53 45.32 19.54 35.21
N PRO A 54 44.59 20.66 34.99
CA PRO A 54 43.53 20.69 33.97
C PRO A 54 44.10 20.91 32.57
N PHE A 55 43.99 19.90 31.73
CA PHE A 55 44.14 20.01 30.28
C PHE A 55 42.85 20.56 29.66
N ILE A 56 42.86 21.82 29.23
CA ILE A 56 41.76 22.44 28.49
C ILE A 56 41.77 21.88 27.06
N ALA A 57 41.00 20.87 26.80
CA ALA A 57 40.67 20.43 25.46
C ALA A 57 39.33 21.04 25.05
N THR A 58 39.37 21.92 24.07
CA THR A 58 38.20 22.43 23.36
C THR A 58 37.47 21.26 22.71
N ALA A 59 36.37 20.82 23.32
CA ALA A 59 35.51 19.80 22.77
C ALA A 59 34.68 20.43 21.63
N GLU A 60 35.07 20.20 20.39
CA GLU A 60 34.13 20.28 19.27
C GLU A 60 32.98 19.30 19.52
N THR A 61 31.78 19.83 19.69
CA THR A 61 30.56 19.05 19.88
C THR A 61 30.23 18.33 18.56
N ILE A 62 30.81 17.16 18.36
CA ILE A 62 30.35 16.24 17.33
C ILE A 62 28.95 15.82 17.76
N ALA A 63 27.93 16.27 17.01
CA ALA A 63 26.54 15.89 17.19
C ALA A 63 26.42 14.37 17.04
N VAL A 64 26.36 13.66 18.17
CA VAL A 64 26.10 12.22 18.20
C VAL A 64 24.66 12.01 17.69
N PRO A 65 24.46 11.31 16.57
CA PRO A 65 23.09 11.06 16.08
C PRO A 65 22.36 10.24 17.13
N ASN A 66 21.10 10.59 17.32
CA ASN A 66 20.15 10.13 18.31
C ASN A 66 20.11 8.58 18.39
N THR A 67 21.01 7.99 19.17
CA THR A 67 21.26 6.55 19.30
C THR A 67 20.04 5.79 19.84
N LEU A 68 19.15 6.45 20.60
CA LEU A 68 17.93 5.84 21.12
C LEU A 68 16.94 5.45 20.02
N ALA A 69 16.80 6.27 18.97
CA ALA A 69 15.91 5.94 17.85
C ALA A 69 16.45 4.80 16.97
N VAL A 70 17.78 4.63 16.91
CA VAL A 70 18.41 3.52 16.18
C VAL A 70 18.27 2.20 16.94
N VAL A 71 18.37 2.24 18.27
CA VAL A 71 18.22 1.06 19.13
C VAL A 71 16.77 0.55 19.15
N ASP A 72 15.77 1.44 19.15
CA ASP A 72 14.35 1.06 19.10
C ASP A 72 13.95 0.44 17.74
N ALA A 73 14.51 0.94 16.64
CA ALA A 73 14.26 0.35 15.32
C ALA A 73 14.94 -1.01 15.16
N ALA A 74 16.14 -1.21 15.71
CA ALA A 74 16.84 -2.49 15.71
C ALA A 74 16.14 -3.54 16.57
N ARG A 75 15.50 -3.14 17.68
CA ARG A 75 14.72 -4.03 18.54
C ARG A 75 13.39 -4.47 17.95
N SER A 76 12.79 -3.67 17.06
CA SER A 76 11.45 -3.98 16.50
C SER A 76 11.48 -4.84 15.24
N GLY A 77 12.63 -5.07 14.60
CA GLY A 77 12.73 -5.74 13.29
C GLY A 77 11.94 -5.05 12.16
N ARG A 78 11.54 -3.79 12.36
CA ARG A 78 10.67 -3.05 11.45
C ARG A 78 11.48 -2.30 10.40
N VAL A 79 11.20 -2.52 9.14
CA VAL A 79 11.79 -1.82 8.00
C VAL A 79 11.05 -0.50 7.81
N VAL A 80 11.66 0.62 8.28
CA VAL A 80 11.02 1.97 8.25
C VAL A 80 10.87 2.48 6.82
N SER A 81 11.84 2.19 5.96
CA SER A 81 11.81 2.54 4.54
C SER A 81 10.58 1.99 3.81
N LEU A 82 10.09 0.81 4.21
CA LEU A 82 8.87 0.24 3.63
C LEU A 82 7.62 1.06 3.97
N ASP A 83 7.53 1.57 5.21
CA ASP A 83 6.44 2.46 5.60
C ASP A 83 6.54 3.81 4.88
N VAL A 84 7.77 4.34 4.68
CA VAL A 84 8.00 5.57 3.90
C VAL A 84 7.63 5.36 2.44
N PHE A 85 8.08 4.27 1.81
CA PHE A 85 7.74 3.95 0.43
C PHE A 85 6.22 3.81 0.23
N ARG A 86 5.55 3.11 1.14
CA ARG A 86 4.08 3.01 1.12
C ARG A 86 3.42 4.38 1.24
N GLY A 87 3.93 5.23 2.10
CA GLY A 87 3.41 6.59 2.28
C GLY A 87 3.61 7.49 1.07
N ILE A 88 4.77 7.41 0.40
CA ILE A 88 5.01 8.09 -0.88
C ILE A 88 3.97 7.63 -1.92
N THR A 89 3.76 6.32 -2.03
CA THR A 89 2.80 5.74 -2.98
C THR A 89 1.37 6.21 -2.71
N ILE A 90 0.94 6.27 -1.44
CA ILE A 90 -0.39 6.77 -1.06
C ILE A 90 -0.52 8.28 -1.31
N ALA A 91 0.48 9.08 -0.94
CA ALA A 91 0.46 10.51 -1.20
C ALA A 91 0.41 10.82 -2.71
N ALA A 92 1.19 10.09 -3.51
CA ALA A 92 1.15 10.20 -4.97
C ALA A 92 -0.21 9.80 -5.54
N MET A 93 -0.82 8.72 -5.02
CA MET A 93 -2.15 8.28 -5.43
C MET A 93 -3.22 9.34 -5.16
N ILE A 94 -3.23 9.95 -3.98
CA ILE A 94 -4.16 11.04 -3.64
C ILE A 94 -3.92 12.23 -4.58
N LEU A 95 -2.65 12.57 -4.86
CA LEU A 95 -2.31 13.69 -5.74
C LEU A 95 -2.89 13.53 -7.16
N VAL A 96 -2.81 12.33 -7.73
CA VAL A 96 -3.20 12.09 -9.13
C VAL A 96 -4.69 11.77 -9.28
N ASN A 97 -5.35 11.28 -8.23
CA ASN A 97 -6.77 10.93 -8.28
C ASN A 97 -7.71 12.10 -7.95
N ASP A 98 -7.18 13.18 -7.34
CA ASP A 98 -8.00 14.30 -6.87
C ASP A 98 -7.47 15.64 -7.42
N PRO A 99 -7.40 15.82 -8.78
CA PRO A 99 -7.02 17.08 -9.39
C PRO A 99 -8.10 18.16 -9.19
N GLY A 100 -7.73 19.41 -9.28
CA GLY A 100 -8.73 20.49 -9.25
C GLY A 100 -9.62 20.51 -10.49
N SER A 101 -9.09 20.07 -11.64
CA SER A 101 -9.82 19.90 -12.90
C SER A 101 -9.18 18.78 -13.71
N TRP A 102 -10.02 17.86 -14.21
CA TRP A 102 -9.59 16.77 -15.11
C TRP A 102 -9.21 17.26 -16.52
N GLU A 103 -9.65 18.44 -16.92
CA GLU A 103 -9.29 19.04 -18.20
C GLU A 103 -7.91 19.70 -18.19
N HIS A 104 -7.35 19.97 -17.01
CA HIS A 104 -6.12 20.73 -16.83
C HIS A 104 -5.14 19.97 -15.92
N ILE A 105 -4.57 18.87 -16.45
CA ILE A 105 -3.60 18.04 -15.74
C ILE A 105 -2.26 18.11 -16.49
N TYR A 106 -1.15 18.08 -15.77
CA TYR A 106 0.16 17.92 -16.38
C TYR A 106 0.33 16.49 -16.94
N PRO A 107 0.86 16.30 -18.18
CA PRO A 107 0.95 14.98 -18.81
C PRO A 107 1.60 13.87 -17.95
N PRO A 108 2.63 14.13 -17.13
CA PRO A 108 3.17 13.09 -16.25
C PRO A 108 2.22 12.64 -15.12
N LEU A 109 1.18 13.42 -14.82
CA LEU A 109 0.16 13.12 -13.79
C LEU A 109 -1.12 12.51 -14.38
N GLU A 110 -1.24 12.45 -15.71
CA GLU A 110 -2.28 11.71 -16.41
C GLU A 110 -1.93 10.23 -16.51
N HIS A 111 -2.93 9.40 -16.75
CA HIS A 111 -2.71 8.02 -17.17
C HIS A 111 -2.37 7.96 -18.65
N ALA A 112 -1.55 6.97 -19.04
CA ALA A 112 -1.39 6.65 -20.46
C ALA A 112 -2.76 6.32 -21.07
N GLU A 113 -3.04 6.83 -22.28
CA GLU A 113 -4.33 6.63 -22.95
C GLU A 113 -4.67 5.14 -23.09
N TRP A 114 -3.72 4.32 -23.51
CA TRP A 114 -3.87 2.86 -23.58
C TRP A 114 -2.53 2.14 -23.41
N ASN A 115 -1.68 2.14 -24.44
CA ASN A 115 -0.37 1.53 -24.41
C ASN A 115 0.69 2.51 -23.94
N GLY A 116 1.70 2.03 -23.24
CA GLY A 116 2.73 2.85 -22.63
C GLY A 116 2.53 3.01 -21.13
N TRP A 117 3.19 4.00 -20.58
CA TRP A 117 3.13 4.31 -19.15
C TRP A 117 3.49 5.77 -18.87
N THR A 118 2.94 6.29 -17.81
CA THR A 118 3.33 7.56 -17.18
C THR A 118 3.73 7.29 -15.73
N PRO A 119 4.31 8.26 -15.01
CA PRO A 119 4.57 8.11 -13.58
C PRO A 119 3.33 7.76 -12.75
N THR A 120 2.15 8.23 -13.16
CA THR A 120 0.87 7.90 -12.53
C THR A 120 0.54 6.42 -12.60
N ASP A 121 0.90 5.75 -13.68
CA ASP A 121 0.65 4.32 -13.87
C ASP A 121 1.54 3.42 -13.00
N LEU A 122 2.57 3.96 -12.35
CA LEU A 122 3.45 3.20 -11.45
C LEU A 122 2.88 3.05 -10.04
N ILE A 123 1.92 3.87 -9.65
CA ILE A 123 1.45 3.99 -8.27
C ILE A 123 0.78 2.70 -7.77
N PHE A 124 -0.19 2.16 -8.53
CA PHE A 124 -0.93 0.98 -8.11
C PHE A 124 -0.08 -0.30 -8.10
N PRO A 125 0.75 -0.62 -9.10
CA PRO A 125 1.65 -1.78 -9.02
C PRO A 125 2.68 -1.65 -7.89
N PHE A 126 3.18 -0.44 -7.59
CA PHE A 126 4.03 -0.22 -6.43
C PHE A 126 3.31 -0.58 -5.14
N PHE A 127 2.05 -0.20 -5.01
CA PHE A 127 1.26 -0.57 -3.83
C PHE A 127 1.10 -2.08 -3.69
N LEU A 128 0.76 -2.81 -4.76
CA LEU A 128 0.67 -4.28 -4.76
C LEU A 128 2.02 -4.94 -4.42
N PHE A 129 3.11 -4.45 -4.98
CA PHE A 129 4.45 -4.92 -4.64
C PHE A 129 4.76 -4.71 -3.14
N ILE A 130 4.47 -3.53 -2.59
CA ILE A 130 4.65 -3.21 -1.17
C ILE A 130 3.80 -4.11 -0.27
N VAL A 131 2.58 -4.47 -0.70
CA VAL A 131 1.73 -5.41 0.03
C VAL A 131 2.41 -6.78 0.12
N GLY A 132 3.04 -7.26 -0.96
CA GLY A 132 3.82 -8.49 -0.97
C GLY A 132 5.01 -8.46 0.00
N VAL A 133 5.82 -7.41 -0.05
CA VAL A 133 6.94 -7.20 0.91
C VAL A 133 6.44 -7.18 2.35
N SER A 134 5.34 -6.46 2.61
CA SER A 134 4.77 -6.32 3.96
C SER A 134 4.22 -7.64 4.49
N MET A 135 3.66 -8.48 3.63
CA MET A 135 3.12 -9.80 3.96
C MET A 135 4.20 -10.69 4.56
N THR A 136 5.40 -10.75 3.95
CA THR A 136 6.50 -11.59 4.46
C THR A 136 6.94 -11.18 5.86
N LEU A 137 7.05 -9.86 6.12
CA LEU A 137 7.42 -9.32 7.42
C LEU A 137 6.35 -9.62 8.49
N SER A 138 5.08 -9.45 8.12
CA SER A 138 3.94 -9.73 9.01
C SER A 138 3.87 -11.21 9.38
N PHE A 139 3.97 -12.10 8.39
CA PHE A 139 3.88 -13.56 8.63
C PHE A 139 5.08 -14.07 9.42
N ALA A 140 6.29 -13.57 9.15
CA ALA A 140 7.47 -13.88 9.95
C ALA A 140 7.28 -13.51 11.42
N SER A 141 6.81 -12.30 11.69
CA SER A 141 6.56 -11.84 13.06
C SER A 141 5.47 -12.65 13.77
N ARG A 142 4.41 -13.06 13.06
CA ARG A 142 3.35 -13.91 13.62
C ARG A 142 3.82 -15.34 13.86
N THR A 143 4.56 -15.92 12.93
CA THR A 143 5.14 -17.26 13.07
C THR A 143 6.12 -17.31 14.24
N ALA A 144 6.97 -16.29 14.42
CA ALA A 144 7.87 -16.16 15.56
C ALA A 144 7.12 -16.10 16.91
N ARG A 145 5.87 -15.61 16.91
CA ARG A 145 4.98 -15.59 18.08
C ARG A 145 4.14 -16.86 18.22
N GLY A 146 4.40 -17.90 17.45
CA GLY A 146 3.73 -19.21 17.56
C GLY A 146 2.44 -19.35 16.74
N ALA A 147 2.10 -18.42 15.84
CA ALA A 147 0.90 -18.54 15.02
C ALA A 147 0.91 -19.82 14.18
N THR A 148 -0.18 -20.56 14.17
CA THR A 148 -0.36 -21.78 13.35
C THR A 148 -0.67 -21.42 11.90
N ARG A 149 -0.52 -22.38 10.97
CA ARG A 149 -0.92 -22.18 9.57
C ARG A 149 -2.40 -21.85 9.44
N GLY A 150 -3.27 -22.50 10.22
CA GLY A 150 -4.71 -22.25 10.24
C GLY A 150 -5.04 -20.83 10.72
N SER A 151 -4.36 -20.34 11.77
CA SER A 151 -4.52 -18.97 12.25
C SER A 151 -4.06 -17.94 11.21
N LEU A 152 -2.97 -18.19 10.49
CA LEU A 152 -2.50 -17.34 9.40
C LEU A 152 -3.48 -17.35 8.22
N ALA A 153 -4.01 -18.53 7.83
CA ALA A 153 -5.00 -18.65 6.76
C ALA A 153 -6.29 -17.89 7.10
N TRP A 154 -6.78 -18.02 8.33
CA TRP A 154 -7.94 -17.25 8.80
C TRP A 154 -7.70 -15.74 8.76
N HIS A 155 -6.51 -15.31 9.19
CA HIS A 155 -6.13 -13.90 9.12
C HIS A 155 -6.08 -13.38 7.68
N ILE A 156 -5.54 -14.16 6.74
CA ILE A 156 -5.52 -13.82 5.31
C ILE A 156 -6.95 -13.68 4.79
N LEU A 157 -7.81 -14.65 5.06
CA LEU A 157 -9.20 -14.63 4.61
C LEU A 157 -9.96 -13.43 5.17
N LEU A 158 -9.92 -13.23 6.48
CA LEU A 158 -10.61 -12.12 7.14
C LEU A 158 -10.14 -10.77 6.58
N ARG A 159 -8.82 -10.58 6.44
CA ARG A 159 -8.26 -9.36 5.89
C ARG A 159 -8.70 -9.13 4.43
N SER A 160 -8.69 -10.17 3.61
CA SER A 160 -9.15 -10.08 2.22
C SER A 160 -10.62 -9.70 2.14
N VAL A 161 -11.47 -10.35 2.94
CA VAL A 161 -12.91 -10.04 2.99
C VAL A 161 -13.14 -8.58 3.44
N LEU A 162 -12.43 -8.11 4.46
CA LEU A 162 -12.57 -6.74 4.95
C LEU A 162 -12.12 -5.71 3.90
N ILE A 163 -10.98 -5.93 3.23
CA ILE A 163 -10.50 -5.02 2.18
C ILE A 163 -11.48 -5.00 1.00
N PHE A 164 -11.99 -6.17 0.59
CA PHE A 164 -12.99 -6.29 -0.48
C PHE A 164 -14.28 -5.55 -0.11
N ALA A 165 -14.78 -5.73 1.10
CA ALA A 165 -15.99 -5.08 1.60
C ALA A 165 -15.84 -3.55 1.68
N ILE A 166 -14.68 -3.04 2.11
CA ILE A 166 -14.40 -1.60 2.10
C ILE A 166 -14.42 -1.07 0.65
N GLY A 167 -13.80 -1.80 -0.29
CA GLY A 167 -13.82 -1.41 -1.70
C GLY A 167 -15.23 -1.36 -2.26
N LEU A 168 -16.07 -2.36 -1.92
CA LEU A 168 -17.45 -2.41 -2.36
C LEU A 168 -18.28 -1.27 -1.74
N PHE A 169 -18.05 -0.96 -0.47
CA PHE A 169 -18.65 0.18 0.20
C PHE A 169 -18.31 1.51 -0.50
N LEU A 170 -17.04 1.72 -0.84
CA LEU A 170 -16.60 2.94 -1.54
C LEU A 170 -17.19 3.03 -2.95
N ASN A 171 -17.24 1.92 -3.68
CA ASN A 171 -17.85 1.89 -5.01
C ASN A 171 -19.38 2.12 -4.99
N GLY A 172 -20.04 1.82 -3.89
CA GLY A 172 -21.49 2.02 -3.73
C GLY A 172 -21.88 3.38 -3.16
N PHE A 173 -20.96 4.03 -2.44
CA PHE A 173 -21.24 5.31 -1.79
C PHE A 173 -21.38 6.44 -2.83
N PRO A 174 -22.35 7.37 -2.67
CA PRO A 174 -23.35 7.44 -1.61
C PRO A 174 -24.68 6.73 -1.95
N SER A 175 -24.93 6.38 -3.20
CA SER A 175 -26.24 5.94 -3.72
C SER A 175 -26.59 4.49 -3.38
N PHE A 176 -25.59 3.61 -3.23
CA PHE A 176 -25.74 2.16 -2.99
C PHE A 176 -26.71 1.47 -3.95
N ASP A 177 -26.68 1.83 -5.24
CA ASP A 177 -27.46 1.13 -6.26
C ASP A 177 -26.83 -0.23 -6.59
N PHE A 178 -27.33 -1.28 -5.96
CA PHE A 178 -26.84 -2.66 -6.14
C PHE A 178 -27.09 -3.24 -7.55
N ARG A 179 -27.83 -2.55 -8.42
CA ARG A 179 -28.06 -2.99 -9.81
C ARG A 179 -26.91 -2.59 -10.73
N THR A 180 -26.20 -1.55 -10.38
CA THR A 180 -25.15 -0.94 -11.21
C THR A 180 -23.82 -0.77 -10.50
N ILE A 181 -23.75 -1.13 -9.20
CA ILE A 181 -22.52 -1.01 -8.38
C ILE A 181 -21.37 -1.73 -9.07
N ARG A 182 -20.25 -1.03 -9.23
CA ARG A 182 -19.01 -1.62 -9.74
C ARG A 182 -18.48 -2.66 -8.76
N ILE A 183 -18.34 -3.93 -9.22
CA ILE A 183 -17.90 -5.05 -8.37
C ILE A 183 -16.37 -5.01 -8.19
N MET A 184 -15.64 -4.90 -9.29
CA MET A 184 -14.18 -4.82 -9.24
C MET A 184 -13.71 -3.39 -9.01
N GLY A 185 -12.49 -3.24 -8.51
CA GLY A 185 -11.86 -1.97 -8.22
C GLY A 185 -10.52 -2.19 -7.53
N VAL A 186 -9.85 -1.11 -7.18
CA VAL A 186 -8.49 -1.14 -6.60
C VAL A 186 -8.40 -2.00 -5.34
N LEU A 187 -9.29 -1.80 -4.36
CA LEU A 187 -9.27 -2.55 -3.10
C LEU A 187 -9.68 -4.01 -3.30
N GLN A 188 -10.65 -4.29 -4.17
CA GLN A 188 -11.07 -5.64 -4.49
C GLN A 188 -9.94 -6.43 -5.16
N ARG A 189 -9.22 -5.82 -6.11
CA ARG A 189 -8.02 -6.45 -6.70
C ARG A 189 -6.94 -6.71 -5.66
N ILE A 190 -6.66 -5.75 -4.78
CA ILE A 190 -5.71 -5.94 -3.66
C ILE A 190 -6.14 -7.12 -2.79
N ALA A 191 -7.43 -7.22 -2.44
CA ALA A 191 -7.99 -8.29 -1.62
C ALA A 191 -7.80 -9.67 -2.27
N LEU A 192 -8.12 -9.81 -3.56
CA LEU A 192 -7.97 -11.05 -4.31
C LEU A 192 -6.49 -11.44 -4.47
N CYS A 193 -5.63 -10.50 -4.82
CA CYS A 193 -4.18 -10.73 -4.89
C CYS A 193 -3.60 -11.13 -3.53
N TYR A 194 -4.02 -10.47 -2.44
CA TYR A 194 -3.59 -10.78 -1.08
C TYR A 194 -4.03 -12.17 -0.65
N LEU A 195 -5.27 -12.56 -0.96
CA LEU A 195 -5.81 -13.88 -0.68
C LEU A 195 -5.01 -14.96 -1.40
N ALA A 196 -4.89 -14.85 -2.72
CA ALA A 196 -4.21 -15.85 -3.56
C ALA A 196 -2.73 -16.00 -3.18
N ALA A 197 -1.99 -14.91 -3.11
CA ALA A 197 -0.57 -14.93 -2.78
C ALA A 197 -0.32 -15.33 -1.32
N GLY A 198 -1.20 -14.94 -0.39
CA GLY A 198 -1.11 -15.31 1.02
C GLY A 198 -1.31 -16.82 1.23
N LEU A 199 -2.31 -17.41 0.59
CA LEU A 199 -2.54 -18.84 0.64
C LEU A 199 -1.37 -19.61 0.00
N LEU A 200 -0.88 -19.15 -1.15
CA LEU A 200 0.29 -19.74 -1.81
C LEU A 200 1.53 -19.66 -0.91
N TYR A 201 1.74 -18.58 -0.19
CA TYR A 201 2.84 -18.44 0.78
C TYR A 201 2.78 -19.48 1.89
N LEU A 202 1.59 -19.88 2.33
CA LEU A 202 1.41 -20.86 3.42
C LEU A 202 1.64 -22.30 3.00
N VAL A 203 1.41 -22.67 1.73
CA VAL A 203 1.54 -24.06 1.25
C VAL A 203 2.91 -24.64 1.55
N PRO A 204 4.03 -23.98 1.21
CA PRO A 204 5.38 -24.51 1.42
C PRO A 204 6.05 -23.96 2.68
N LEU A 205 5.32 -23.36 3.64
CA LEU A 205 5.93 -22.70 4.79
C LEU A 205 6.76 -23.71 5.60
N ARG A 206 8.09 -23.66 5.41
CA ARG A 206 9.04 -24.44 6.21
C ARG A 206 9.24 -23.72 7.54
N ARG A 207 9.11 -24.47 8.63
CA ARG A 207 9.44 -24.01 9.98
C ARG A 207 10.80 -24.59 10.33
N GLU A 208 11.80 -23.74 10.35
CA GLU A 208 13.12 -24.13 10.85
C GLU A 208 13.25 -23.68 12.31
N PRO A 209 13.68 -24.58 13.21
CA PRO A 209 13.98 -24.18 14.57
C PRO A 209 15.15 -23.17 14.51
N ALA A 210 14.96 -21.97 15.01
CA ALA A 210 16.06 -21.03 15.18
C ALA A 210 16.84 -21.36 16.46
N ALA A 211 18.11 -21.01 16.49
CA ALA A 211 19.00 -21.22 17.64
C ALA A 211 18.45 -20.64 18.96
N ASN A 212 17.51 -19.69 18.89
CA ASN A 212 16.88 -19.02 20.02
C ASN A 212 15.52 -19.63 20.40
N GLY A 213 15.18 -20.84 19.96
CA GLY A 213 13.91 -21.53 20.28
C GLY A 213 12.67 -21.00 19.53
N HIS A 214 12.78 -19.95 18.72
CA HIS A 214 11.68 -19.40 17.94
C HIS A 214 11.69 -19.98 16.51
N ALA A 215 10.57 -20.53 16.05
CA ALA A 215 10.48 -21.07 14.69
C ALA A 215 10.56 -19.92 13.65
N ARG A 216 11.50 -20.03 12.73
CA ARG A 216 11.55 -19.14 11.56
C ARG A 216 10.75 -19.77 10.42
N GLY A 217 9.72 -19.06 9.94
CA GLY A 217 8.98 -19.46 8.75
C GLY A 217 9.61 -18.84 7.51
N HIS A 218 10.02 -19.68 6.56
CA HIS A 218 10.50 -19.26 5.25
C HIS A 218 9.57 -19.78 4.15
N ALA A 219 9.27 -18.93 3.17
CA ALA A 219 8.56 -19.33 1.98
C ALA A 219 9.45 -20.18 1.06
N ASN A 220 8.84 -21.04 0.26
CA ASN A 220 9.56 -21.70 -0.83
C ASN A 220 9.73 -20.70 -1.99
N ILE A 221 10.89 -20.06 -2.06
CA ILE A 221 11.23 -19.05 -3.05
C ILE A 221 11.08 -19.59 -4.47
N ALA A 222 11.50 -20.85 -4.73
CA ALA A 222 11.40 -21.46 -6.06
C ALA A 222 9.94 -21.65 -6.49
N LEU A 223 9.06 -22.08 -5.58
CA LEU A 223 7.64 -22.22 -5.87
C LEU A 223 7.00 -20.86 -6.18
N ILE A 224 7.27 -19.85 -5.34
CA ILE A 224 6.70 -18.51 -5.53
C ILE A 224 7.18 -17.89 -6.85
N ALA A 225 8.48 -17.99 -7.16
CA ALA A 225 9.03 -17.53 -8.42
C ALA A 225 8.45 -18.28 -9.61
N GLY A 226 8.35 -19.62 -9.51
CA GLY A 226 7.77 -20.47 -10.55
C GLY A 226 6.31 -20.13 -10.84
N VAL A 227 5.49 -19.92 -9.80
CA VAL A 227 4.09 -19.51 -9.98
C VAL A 227 4.00 -18.10 -10.57
N ALA A 228 4.85 -17.16 -10.16
CA ALA A 228 4.88 -15.83 -10.77
C ALA A 228 5.18 -15.90 -12.28
N VAL A 229 6.17 -16.71 -12.68
CA VAL A 229 6.51 -16.94 -14.09
C VAL A 229 5.33 -17.59 -14.84
N ILE A 230 4.71 -18.65 -14.27
CA ILE A 230 3.56 -19.32 -14.87
C ILE A 230 2.39 -18.33 -15.08
N LEU A 231 2.11 -17.48 -14.10
CA LEU A 231 1.05 -16.47 -14.23
C LEU A 231 1.36 -15.45 -15.34
N LEU A 232 2.61 -14.98 -15.43
CA LEU A 232 3.00 -14.01 -16.45
C LEU A 232 3.00 -14.60 -17.86
N VAL A 233 3.61 -15.79 -18.03
CA VAL A 233 3.65 -16.48 -19.33
C VAL A 233 2.27 -16.97 -19.74
N GLY A 234 1.51 -17.54 -18.78
CA GLY A 234 0.14 -18.00 -19.02
C GLY A 234 -0.79 -16.87 -19.42
N TYR A 235 -0.72 -15.72 -18.73
CA TYR A 235 -1.50 -14.55 -19.10
C TYR A 235 -1.15 -14.02 -20.49
N TRP A 236 0.14 -13.89 -20.79
CA TRP A 236 0.59 -13.53 -22.13
C TRP A 236 0.06 -14.50 -23.19
N ALA A 237 0.13 -15.81 -22.93
CA ALA A 237 -0.35 -16.83 -23.85
C ALA A 237 -1.89 -16.75 -24.04
N LEU A 238 -2.65 -16.56 -22.96
CA LEU A 238 -4.11 -16.37 -23.01
C LEU A 238 -4.48 -15.16 -23.87
N MET A 239 -3.86 -14.00 -23.62
CA MET A 239 -4.14 -12.76 -24.33
C MET A 239 -3.70 -12.80 -25.80
N THR A 240 -2.71 -13.65 -26.15
CA THR A 240 -2.15 -13.72 -27.48
C THR A 240 -2.80 -14.80 -28.35
N PHE A 241 -3.09 -15.98 -27.79
CA PHE A 241 -3.49 -17.15 -28.59
C PHE A 241 -4.96 -17.52 -28.48
N VAL A 242 -5.64 -17.13 -27.38
CA VAL A 242 -7.08 -17.44 -27.26
C VAL A 242 -7.88 -16.47 -28.12
N PRO A 243 -8.70 -16.99 -29.06
CA PRO A 243 -9.52 -16.14 -29.90
C PRO A 243 -10.69 -15.53 -29.11
N VAL A 244 -10.91 -14.24 -29.33
CA VAL A 244 -12.06 -13.53 -28.77
C VAL A 244 -13.24 -13.65 -29.75
N PRO A 245 -14.42 -14.09 -29.30
CA PRO A 245 -15.60 -14.18 -30.16
C PRO A 245 -15.89 -12.86 -30.88
N GLY A 246 -15.98 -12.93 -32.22
CA GLY A 246 -16.23 -11.78 -33.08
C GLY A 246 -14.97 -11.00 -33.50
N TYR A 247 -13.81 -11.22 -32.85
CA TYR A 247 -12.59 -10.48 -33.15
C TYR A 247 -11.40 -11.35 -33.55
N GLY A 248 -11.32 -12.61 -33.08
CA GLY A 248 -10.17 -13.49 -33.31
C GLY A 248 -9.12 -13.41 -32.21
N SER A 249 -7.86 -13.81 -32.53
CA SER A 249 -6.73 -13.80 -31.58
C SER A 249 -5.84 -12.57 -31.77
N ARG A 250 -4.98 -12.28 -30.76
CA ARG A 250 -4.00 -11.18 -30.76
C ARG A 250 -4.59 -9.77 -30.74
N HIS A 251 -5.82 -9.61 -30.29
CA HIS A 251 -6.45 -8.31 -30.11
C HIS A 251 -6.17 -7.79 -28.70
N LEU A 252 -5.58 -6.60 -28.62
CA LEU A 252 -5.21 -5.92 -27.37
C LEU A 252 -5.80 -4.51 -27.27
N GLY A 253 -6.75 -4.15 -28.12
CA GLY A 253 -7.48 -2.89 -28.05
C GLY A 253 -8.44 -2.85 -26.85
N GLN A 254 -9.10 -1.73 -26.65
CA GLN A 254 -9.93 -1.50 -25.46
C GLN A 254 -11.12 -2.47 -25.37
N ASN A 255 -11.77 -2.75 -26.49
CA ASN A 255 -13.04 -3.50 -26.53
C ASN A 255 -12.93 -4.90 -27.11
N ASP A 256 -11.82 -5.24 -27.77
CA ASP A 256 -11.64 -6.44 -28.58
C ASP A 256 -10.71 -7.49 -27.94
N ASN A 257 -10.18 -7.20 -26.74
CA ASN A 257 -9.28 -8.10 -26.03
C ASN A 257 -10.04 -9.13 -25.17
N LEU A 258 -9.35 -10.23 -24.82
CA LEU A 258 -9.91 -11.34 -24.06
C LEU A 258 -10.36 -10.91 -22.63
N SER A 259 -9.62 -10.00 -21.97
CA SER A 259 -10.00 -9.53 -20.63
C SER A 259 -11.31 -8.77 -20.68
N ALA A 260 -11.47 -7.84 -21.61
CA ALA A 260 -12.70 -7.10 -21.82
C ALA A 260 -13.89 -8.02 -22.16
N TYR A 261 -13.66 -9.07 -22.97
CA TYR A 261 -14.69 -10.06 -23.27
C TYR A 261 -15.18 -10.81 -22.02
N ILE A 262 -14.24 -11.27 -21.18
CA ILE A 262 -14.57 -11.96 -19.91
C ILE A 262 -15.30 -11.02 -18.97
N ASP A 263 -14.82 -9.79 -18.82
CA ASP A 263 -15.42 -8.80 -17.93
C ASP A 263 -16.88 -8.51 -18.34
N ARG A 264 -17.15 -8.26 -19.63
CA ARG A 264 -18.52 -8.07 -20.15
C ARG A 264 -19.40 -9.29 -19.95
N THR A 265 -18.85 -10.49 -20.12
CA THR A 265 -19.65 -11.71 -20.02
C THR A 265 -20.05 -12.04 -18.58
N LEU A 266 -19.18 -11.75 -17.61
CA LEU A 266 -19.36 -12.15 -16.22
C LEU A 266 -19.87 -11.03 -15.31
N MET A 267 -19.63 -9.76 -15.68
CA MET A 267 -19.94 -8.61 -14.83
C MET A 267 -20.71 -7.51 -15.58
N ASP A 268 -21.52 -7.88 -16.57
CA ASP A 268 -22.36 -6.91 -17.29
C ASP A 268 -23.20 -6.06 -16.32
N GLY A 269 -23.23 -4.75 -16.54
CA GLY A 269 -23.89 -3.78 -15.65
C GLY A 269 -23.10 -3.42 -14.39
N HIS A 270 -21.99 -4.12 -14.07
CA HIS A 270 -21.17 -3.92 -12.86
C HIS A 270 -19.73 -3.53 -13.17
N LEU A 271 -19.47 -3.04 -14.37
CA LEU A 271 -18.16 -2.58 -14.83
C LEU A 271 -17.93 -1.10 -14.48
N TRP A 272 -16.72 -0.63 -14.77
CA TRP A 272 -16.36 0.78 -14.61
C TRP A 272 -17.23 1.68 -15.51
N SER A 273 -17.82 2.71 -14.92
CA SER A 273 -18.82 3.58 -15.57
C SER A 273 -18.32 4.29 -16.82
N GLU A 274 -17.02 4.64 -16.86
CA GLU A 274 -16.42 5.34 -17.99
C GLU A 274 -16.29 4.44 -19.23
N SER A 275 -15.96 3.18 -19.04
CA SER A 275 -15.77 2.24 -20.18
C SER A 275 -17.02 1.47 -20.53
N LYS A 276 -17.80 1.00 -19.53
CA LYS A 276 -18.97 0.13 -19.62
C LYS A 276 -18.74 -1.22 -20.30
N THR A 277 -17.57 -1.45 -20.88
CA THR A 277 -17.23 -2.61 -21.72
C THR A 277 -16.03 -3.40 -21.22
N TRP A 278 -15.22 -2.83 -20.35
CA TRP A 278 -14.06 -3.42 -19.70
C TRP A 278 -13.81 -2.76 -18.35
N ASP A 279 -13.02 -3.41 -17.51
CA ASP A 279 -12.64 -2.85 -16.22
C ASP A 279 -11.11 -2.85 -16.08
N PRO A 280 -10.47 -1.71 -15.72
CA PRO A 280 -9.01 -1.64 -15.51
C PRO A 280 -8.55 -2.56 -14.38
N GLU A 281 -9.43 -2.92 -13.45
CA GLU A 281 -9.24 -3.92 -12.40
C GLU A 281 -9.97 -5.24 -12.69
N GLY A 282 -10.17 -5.61 -13.98
CA GLY A 282 -10.93 -6.78 -14.43
C GLY A 282 -10.44 -8.13 -13.89
N LEU A 283 -11.27 -9.15 -14.13
CA LEU A 283 -11.03 -10.49 -13.56
C LEU A 283 -9.76 -11.14 -14.10
N LEU A 284 -9.62 -11.21 -15.43
CA LEU A 284 -8.50 -11.90 -16.05
C LEU A 284 -7.16 -11.20 -15.75
N SER A 285 -7.14 -9.86 -15.78
CA SER A 285 -5.96 -9.04 -15.47
C SER A 285 -5.54 -9.09 -14.00
N THR A 286 -6.35 -9.69 -13.13
CA THR A 286 -5.97 -10.00 -11.75
C THR A 286 -4.90 -11.09 -11.67
N LEU A 287 -4.78 -12.00 -12.64
CA LEU A 287 -3.75 -13.03 -12.68
C LEU A 287 -2.31 -12.43 -12.68
N PRO A 288 -1.95 -11.55 -13.63
CA PRO A 288 -0.64 -10.90 -13.57
C PRO A 288 -0.48 -9.92 -12.39
N ALA A 289 -1.57 -9.37 -11.86
CA ALA A 289 -1.52 -8.57 -10.64
C ALA A 289 -1.10 -9.40 -9.42
N ILE A 290 -1.54 -10.67 -9.32
CA ILE A 290 -1.03 -11.63 -8.33
C ILE A 290 0.49 -11.79 -8.48
N ALA A 291 1.01 -11.90 -9.72
CA ALA A 291 2.46 -12.02 -9.95
C ALA A 291 3.22 -10.78 -9.45
N THR A 292 2.67 -9.56 -9.59
CA THR A 292 3.27 -8.34 -9.01
C THR A 292 3.46 -8.48 -7.50
N LEU A 293 2.45 -8.98 -6.79
CA LEU A 293 2.51 -9.20 -5.35
C LEU A 293 3.49 -10.33 -4.99
N LEU A 294 3.55 -11.42 -5.77
CA LEU A 294 4.51 -12.51 -5.58
C LEU A 294 5.96 -12.03 -5.73
N ILE A 295 6.24 -11.16 -6.71
CA ILE A 295 7.56 -10.53 -6.85
C ILE A 295 7.88 -9.66 -5.62
N GLY A 296 6.88 -8.97 -5.07
CA GLY A 296 7.01 -8.27 -3.80
C GLY A 296 7.34 -9.21 -2.63
N ILE A 297 6.74 -10.40 -2.57
CA ILE A 297 7.10 -11.44 -1.58
C ILE A 297 8.56 -11.86 -1.72
N LEU A 298 9.05 -12.10 -2.94
CA LEU A 298 10.46 -12.44 -3.18
C LEU A 298 11.41 -11.35 -2.68
N ALA A 299 11.10 -10.09 -2.97
CA ALA A 299 11.85 -8.94 -2.46
C ALA A 299 11.81 -8.85 -0.92
N GLY A 300 10.67 -9.16 -0.31
CA GLY A 300 10.50 -9.21 1.14
C GLY A 300 11.33 -10.32 1.80
N GLU A 301 11.36 -11.53 1.21
CA GLU A 301 12.22 -12.64 1.67
C GLU A 301 13.71 -12.28 1.55
N TRP A 302 14.09 -11.57 0.46
CA TRP A 302 15.45 -11.05 0.33
C TRP A 302 15.81 -10.06 1.44
N LEU A 303 14.92 -9.10 1.76
CA LEU A 303 15.14 -8.15 2.85
C LEU A 303 15.21 -8.81 4.23
N ARG A 304 14.53 -9.95 4.43
CA ARG A 304 14.56 -10.75 5.66
C ARG A 304 15.80 -11.61 5.81
N SER A 305 16.58 -11.81 4.74
CA SER A 305 17.81 -12.59 4.79
C SER A 305 18.79 -12.03 5.85
N GLU A 306 19.73 -12.84 6.32
CA GLU A 306 20.74 -12.43 7.30
C GLU A 306 21.90 -11.60 6.70
N ARG A 307 21.76 -11.21 5.44
CA ARG A 307 22.79 -10.45 4.72
C ARG A 307 22.93 -9.04 5.29
N GLU A 308 24.11 -8.49 5.11
CA GLU A 308 24.40 -7.08 5.45
C GLU A 308 23.48 -6.12 4.69
N GLY A 309 23.13 -5.00 5.32
CA GLY A 309 22.21 -4.01 4.75
C GLY A 309 22.62 -3.50 3.37
N GLY A 310 23.90 -3.19 3.16
CA GLY A 310 24.41 -2.77 1.85
C GLY A 310 24.20 -3.83 0.77
N ARG A 311 24.44 -5.11 1.07
CA ARG A 311 24.19 -6.22 0.15
C ARG A 311 22.71 -6.40 -0.16
N LYS A 312 21.82 -6.13 0.82
CA LYS A 312 20.36 -6.17 0.58
C LYS A 312 19.93 -5.09 -0.41
N ALA A 313 20.41 -3.85 -0.24
CA ALA A 313 20.14 -2.76 -1.17
C ALA A 313 20.66 -3.07 -2.58
N LEU A 314 21.91 -3.53 -2.69
CA LEU A 314 22.51 -3.91 -3.97
C LEU A 314 21.74 -5.07 -4.64
N GLY A 315 21.29 -6.08 -3.88
CA GLY A 315 20.51 -7.18 -4.41
C GLY A 315 19.17 -6.74 -5.01
N LEU A 316 18.48 -5.77 -4.37
CA LEU A 316 17.28 -5.16 -4.95
C LEU A 316 17.58 -4.40 -6.25
N LEU A 317 18.70 -3.67 -6.34
CA LEU A 317 19.13 -2.99 -7.56
C LEU A 317 19.45 -4.00 -8.67
N PHE A 318 20.26 -5.02 -8.37
CA PHE A 318 20.65 -6.05 -9.34
C PHE A 318 19.48 -6.93 -9.80
N ALA A 319 18.44 -7.08 -9.02
CA ALA A 319 17.21 -7.74 -9.45
C ALA A 319 16.26 -6.79 -10.19
N GLY A 320 16.14 -5.54 -9.72
CA GLY A 320 15.22 -4.57 -10.27
C GLY A 320 15.57 -4.08 -11.66
N ILE A 321 16.88 -3.80 -11.92
CA ILE A 321 17.34 -3.33 -13.23
C ILE A 321 17.03 -4.35 -14.36
N PRO A 322 17.40 -5.64 -14.26
CA PRO A 322 17.06 -6.60 -15.29
C PRO A 322 15.55 -6.78 -15.49
N LEU A 323 14.74 -6.80 -14.41
CA LEU A 323 13.29 -6.89 -14.56
C LEU A 323 12.73 -5.70 -15.34
N MET A 324 13.10 -4.47 -14.95
CA MET A 324 12.68 -3.26 -15.63
C MET A 324 13.08 -3.28 -17.12
N LEU A 325 14.34 -3.60 -17.42
CA LEU A 325 14.84 -3.68 -18.78
C LEU A 325 14.13 -4.77 -19.58
N THR A 326 13.88 -5.94 -19.00
CA THR A 326 13.14 -7.03 -19.66
C THR A 326 11.71 -6.57 -20.01
N GLY A 327 11.00 -5.92 -19.09
CA GLY A 327 9.68 -5.35 -19.36
C GLY A 327 9.70 -4.36 -20.52
N GLN A 328 10.71 -3.47 -20.55
CA GLN A 328 10.87 -2.49 -21.62
C GLN A 328 11.27 -3.13 -22.97
N LEU A 329 12.17 -4.11 -22.98
CA LEU A 329 12.61 -4.80 -24.19
C LEU A 329 11.50 -5.65 -24.82
N LEU A 330 10.61 -6.21 -24.01
CA LEU A 330 9.46 -6.99 -24.48
C LEU A 330 8.26 -6.12 -24.89
N HIS A 331 8.29 -4.81 -24.65
CA HIS A 331 7.21 -3.87 -24.97
C HIS A 331 6.75 -3.94 -26.45
N PRO A 332 7.61 -4.08 -27.47
CA PRO A 332 7.16 -4.18 -28.86
C PRO A 332 6.36 -5.47 -29.17
N TYR A 333 6.55 -6.53 -28.40
CA TYR A 333 5.89 -7.84 -28.60
C TYR A 333 4.61 -7.98 -27.77
N PHE A 334 4.60 -7.41 -26.58
CA PHE A 334 3.44 -7.37 -25.69
C PHE A 334 3.45 -6.00 -24.97
N PRO A 335 2.64 -5.04 -25.40
CA PRO A 335 2.73 -3.66 -24.94
C PRO A 335 2.66 -3.53 -23.42
N ILE A 336 3.45 -2.63 -22.85
CA ILE A 336 3.25 -2.18 -21.47
C ILE A 336 1.90 -1.49 -21.43
N ASN A 337 0.96 -2.04 -20.64
CA ASN A 337 -0.40 -1.53 -20.54
C ASN A 337 -0.94 -1.78 -19.14
N LYS A 338 -1.29 -0.70 -18.43
CA LYS A 338 -1.84 -0.72 -17.08
C LYS A 338 -3.24 -1.32 -17.04
N ASN A 339 -4.09 -0.95 -17.99
CA ASN A 339 -5.50 -1.36 -17.98
C ASN A 339 -5.65 -2.88 -18.20
N LEU A 340 -4.77 -3.47 -18.99
CA LEU A 340 -4.65 -4.91 -19.17
C LEU A 340 -3.76 -5.58 -18.14
N TRP A 341 -2.99 -4.82 -17.36
CA TRP A 341 -1.98 -5.32 -16.43
C TRP A 341 -1.02 -6.33 -17.08
N THR A 342 -0.52 -6.00 -18.27
CA THR A 342 0.28 -6.92 -19.09
C THR A 342 1.52 -7.46 -18.37
N SER A 343 2.00 -8.63 -18.79
CA SER A 343 3.18 -9.24 -18.17
C SER A 343 4.42 -8.34 -18.26
N THR A 344 4.56 -7.61 -19.35
CA THR A 344 5.61 -6.59 -19.55
C THR A 344 5.47 -5.43 -18.58
N TYR A 345 4.25 -4.97 -18.34
CA TYR A 345 3.96 -3.95 -17.34
C TYR A 345 4.32 -4.43 -15.92
N VAL A 346 4.01 -5.69 -15.57
CA VAL A 346 4.41 -6.27 -14.29
C VAL A 346 5.93 -6.28 -14.12
N LEU A 347 6.67 -6.77 -15.10
CA LEU A 347 8.14 -6.81 -15.05
C LEU A 347 8.74 -5.41 -14.91
N PHE A 348 8.27 -4.49 -15.74
CA PHE A 348 8.72 -3.10 -15.73
C PHE A 348 8.48 -2.41 -14.39
N THR A 349 7.24 -2.46 -13.91
CA THR A 349 6.84 -1.77 -12.66
C THR A 349 7.41 -2.43 -11.40
N ALA A 350 7.50 -3.77 -11.35
CA ALA A 350 8.13 -4.47 -10.24
C ALA A 350 9.63 -4.17 -10.17
N GLY A 351 10.30 -4.06 -11.34
CA GLY A 351 11.69 -3.62 -11.41
C GLY A 351 11.87 -2.22 -10.83
N LEU A 352 11.07 -1.24 -11.27
CA LEU A 352 11.09 0.11 -10.71
C LEU A 352 10.74 0.16 -9.21
N ALA A 353 9.79 -0.66 -8.76
CA ALA A 353 9.44 -0.76 -7.34
C ALA A 353 10.63 -1.25 -6.50
N MET A 354 11.41 -2.23 -6.99
CA MET A 354 12.63 -2.69 -6.33
C MET A 354 13.69 -1.58 -6.26
N LEU A 355 13.89 -0.80 -7.34
CA LEU A 355 14.82 0.32 -7.36
C LEU A 355 14.44 1.39 -6.34
N LEU A 356 13.16 1.77 -6.29
CA LEU A 356 12.67 2.76 -5.34
C LEU A 356 12.73 2.24 -3.90
N LEU A 357 12.41 0.95 -3.67
CA LEU A 357 12.57 0.32 -2.35
C LEU A 357 14.05 0.30 -1.92
N ALA A 358 14.98 -0.01 -2.84
CA ALA A 358 16.42 0.02 -2.55
C ALA A 358 16.88 1.42 -2.16
N ALA A 359 16.43 2.46 -2.89
CA ALA A 359 16.73 3.86 -2.58
C ALA A 359 16.18 4.29 -1.22
N CYS A 360 14.91 3.97 -0.93
CA CYS A 360 14.30 4.23 0.38
C CYS A 360 15.03 3.48 1.50
N TYR A 361 15.38 2.21 1.29
CA TYR A 361 16.09 1.39 2.26
C TYR A 361 17.48 1.94 2.54
N TRP A 362 18.20 2.32 1.51
CA TRP A 362 19.51 2.95 1.66
C TRP A 362 19.42 4.28 2.41
N ALA A 363 18.50 5.18 2.03
CA ALA A 363 18.38 6.50 2.62
C ALA A 363 17.88 6.45 4.08
N VAL A 364 16.81 5.67 4.34
CA VAL A 364 16.07 5.70 5.61
C VAL A 364 16.65 4.73 6.63
N ASP A 365 16.93 3.46 6.22
CA ASP A 365 17.35 2.42 7.16
C ASP A 365 18.90 2.34 7.28
N LEU A 366 19.65 2.57 6.20
CA LEU A 366 21.13 2.51 6.25
C LEU A 366 21.76 3.85 6.60
N ARG A 367 21.34 4.95 5.96
CA ARG A 367 21.89 6.29 6.21
C ARG A 367 21.19 7.03 7.35
N GLY A 368 20.04 6.55 7.81
CA GLY A 368 19.29 7.18 8.89
C GLY A 368 18.62 8.51 8.51
N TRP A 369 18.49 8.85 7.22
CA TRP A 369 17.87 10.09 6.75
C TRP A 369 16.33 10.00 6.89
N ARG A 370 15.82 10.17 8.11
CA ARG A 370 14.40 9.98 8.44
C ARG A 370 13.59 11.28 8.46
N GLY A 371 14.24 12.44 8.46
CA GLY A 371 13.56 13.74 8.62
C GLY A 371 12.51 14.00 7.55
N TRP A 372 12.87 13.83 6.28
CA TRP A 372 12.01 14.04 5.13
C TRP A 372 10.87 13.00 5.02
N GLY A 373 11.08 11.81 5.56
CA GLY A 373 10.12 10.71 5.52
C GLY A 373 8.96 10.84 6.51
N LYS A 374 9.00 11.78 7.47
CA LYS A 374 7.97 11.90 8.51
C LYS A 374 6.55 12.06 7.99
N PRO A 375 6.20 12.94 7.04
CA PRO A 375 4.84 13.04 6.50
C PRO A 375 4.40 11.74 5.82
N PHE A 376 5.31 11.09 5.10
CA PHE A 376 5.01 9.81 4.45
C PHE A 376 4.79 8.67 5.44
N LEU A 377 5.44 8.69 6.61
CA LEU A 377 5.16 7.72 7.67
C LEU A 377 3.72 7.81 8.20
N VAL A 378 3.11 9.00 8.21
CA VAL A 378 1.71 9.18 8.60
C VAL A 378 0.80 8.42 7.64
N PHE A 379 0.97 8.62 6.33
CA PHE A 379 0.24 7.88 5.29
C PHE A 379 0.54 6.38 5.32
N GLY A 380 1.82 6.01 5.34
CA GLY A 380 2.24 4.62 5.23
C GLY A 380 1.81 3.72 6.39
N ARG A 381 1.61 4.28 7.58
CA ARG A 381 1.12 3.52 8.74
C ARG A 381 -0.40 3.31 8.74
N ASN A 382 -1.15 4.17 8.05
CA ASN A 382 -2.61 4.12 7.94
C ASN A 382 -3.06 4.10 6.47
N ALA A 383 -2.39 3.32 5.61
CA ALA A 383 -2.57 3.37 4.16
C ALA A 383 -4.00 3.13 3.70
N ILE A 384 -4.71 2.14 4.26
CA ILE A 384 -6.10 1.83 3.90
C ILE A 384 -7.04 2.94 4.39
N LEU A 385 -6.81 3.45 5.61
CA LEU A 385 -7.57 4.59 6.13
C LEU A 385 -7.36 5.84 5.27
N ALA A 386 -6.11 6.12 4.86
CA ALA A 386 -5.78 7.25 4.01
C ALA A 386 -6.51 7.17 2.67
N TYR A 387 -6.50 5.98 2.04
CA TYR A 387 -7.22 5.71 0.80
C TYR A 387 -8.73 5.93 0.96
N ALA A 388 -9.33 5.28 1.95
CA ALA A 388 -10.77 5.36 2.17
C ALA A 388 -11.22 6.78 2.54
N LEU A 389 -10.42 7.49 3.36
CA LEU A 389 -10.72 8.86 3.76
C LEU A 389 -10.61 9.81 2.56
N ALA A 390 -9.59 9.67 1.72
CA ALA A 390 -9.44 10.47 0.51
C ALA A 390 -10.63 10.25 -0.44
N ALA A 391 -11.00 8.99 -0.72
CA ALA A 391 -12.13 8.65 -1.56
C ALA A 391 -13.45 9.23 -1.01
N LEU A 392 -13.72 9.09 0.29
CA LEU A 392 -14.94 9.62 0.92
C LEU A 392 -14.99 11.15 0.89
N VAL A 393 -13.87 11.83 1.21
CA VAL A 393 -13.82 13.30 1.18
C VAL A 393 -13.99 13.84 -0.24
N ALA A 394 -13.38 13.18 -1.23
CA ALA A 394 -13.55 13.54 -2.64
C ALA A 394 -15.01 13.39 -3.07
N GLU A 395 -15.62 12.23 -2.84
CA GLU A 395 -17.02 11.94 -3.21
C GLU A 395 -17.98 12.90 -2.53
N ILE A 396 -17.87 13.10 -1.21
CA ILE A 396 -18.69 14.07 -0.48
C ILE A 396 -18.52 15.48 -1.05
N SER A 397 -17.32 15.88 -1.45
CA SER A 397 -17.07 17.22 -1.99
C SER A 397 -17.67 17.44 -3.38
N ILE A 398 -17.83 16.36 -4.16
CA ILE A 398 -18.44 16.38 -5.49
C ILE A 398 -19.97 16.28 -5.39
N ASP A 399 -20.50 15.46 -4.50
CA ASP A 399 -21.95 15.22 -4.36
C ASP A 399 -22.63 16.29 -3.51
N PHE A 400 -21.90 16.98 -2.61
CA PHE A 400 -22.51 18.02 -1.80
C PHE A 400 -22.73 19.28 -2.61
N GLU A 401 -24.01 19.51 -2.98
CA GLU A 401 -24.45 20.68 -3.72
C GLU A 401 -25.11 21.71 -2.82
N PHE A 402 -24.81 22.98 -3.07
CA PHE A 402 -25.44 24.11 -2.39
C PHE A 402 -25.64 25.29 -3.37
N ARG A 403 -26.52 26.19 -3.00
CA ARG A 403 -26.72 27.46 -3.78
C ARG A 403 -25.76 28.53 -3.26
N ASP A 404 -24.98 29.12 -4.17
CA ASP A 404 -24.16 30.29 -3.84
C ASP A 404 -24.99 31.52 -3.61
N SER A 405 -24.35 32.63 -3.21
CA SER A 405 -25.03 33.94 -2.96
C SER A 405 -25.72 34.50 -4.19
N ALA A 406 -25.38 34.03 -5.39
CA ALA A 406 -26.02 34.41 -6.65
C ALA A 406 -27.14 33.46 -7.07
N GLY A 407 -27.44 32.43 -6.26
CA GLY A 407 -28.45 31.40 -6.50
C GLY A 407 -28.04 30.27 -7.43
N HIS A 408 -26.77 30.20 -7.88
CA HIS A 408 -26.26 29.11 -8.72
C HIS A 408 -26.01 27.86 -7.89
N LEU A 409 -26.42 26.71 -8.41
CA LEU A 409 -26.09 25.41 -7.81
C LEU A 409 -24.62 25.11 -8.05
N ARG A 410 -23.89 24.81 -6.99
CA ARG A 410 -22.46 24.49 -7.04
C ARG A 410 -22.13 23.30 -6.12
N THR A 411 -21.22 22.46 -6.57
CA THR A 411 -20.60 21.44 -5.71
C THR A 411 -19.59 22.10 -4.76
N LEU A 412 -19.35 21.49 -3.61
CA LEU A 412 -18.33 21.98 -2.66
C LEU A 412 -16.95 22.04 -3.31
N HIS A 413 -16.57 20.99 -4.06
CA HIS A 413 -15.34 20.94 -4.85
C HIS A 413 -15.26 22.12 -5.84
N GLY A 414 -16.25 22.28 -6.71
CA GLY A 414 -16.25 23.32 -7.76
C GLY A 414 -16.22 24.73 -7.18
N TRP A 415 -16.96 24.98 -6.08
CA TRP A 415 -16.93 26.26 -5.40
C TRP A 415 -15.56 26.58 -4.79
N PHE A 416 -14.98 25.61 -4.05
CA PHE A 416 -13.70 25.79 -3.36
C PHE A 416 -12.54 25.96 -4.36
N TYR A 417 -12.49 25.11 -5.39
CA TYR A 417 -11.52 25.21 -6.46
C TYR A 417 -11.63 26.53 -7.23
N GLY A 418 -12.86 26.91 -7.62
CA GLY A 418 -13.13 28.15 -8.34
C GLY A 418 -12.81 29.42 -7.55
N ARG A 419 -13.01 29.40 -6.21
CA ARG A 419 -12.81 30.56 -5.34
C ARG A 419 -11.37 30.80 -4.94
N TYR A 420 -10.61 29.71 -4.70
CA TYR A 420 -9.31 29.80 -4.04
C TYR A 420 -8.11 29.41 -4.93
N PHE A 421 -8.34 28.82 -6.11
CA PHE A 421 -7.23 28.38 -6.97
C PHE A 421 -7.27 29.02 -8.34
N ILE A 422 -8.40 29.00 -9.05
CA ILE A 422 -8.52 29.55 -10.42
C ILE A 422 -8.07 31.01 -10.51
N PRO A 423 -8.41 31.91 -9.57
CA PRO A 423 -8.04 33.34 -9.72
C PRO A 423 -6.54 33.62 -9.57
N TYR A 424 -5.77 32.68 -9.00
CA TYR A 424 -4.39 32.95 -8.58
C TYR A 424 -3.33 32.20 -9.40
N ALA A 425 -3.72 31.29 -10.31
CA ALA A 425 -2.78 30.48 -11.06
C ALA A 425 -3.32 30.13 -12.45
N SER A 426 -2.42 29.75 -13.37
CA SER A 426 -2.84 29.18 -14.66
C SER A 426 -3.62 27.87 -14.44
N PRO A 427 -4.49 27.46 -15.37
CA PRO A 427 -5.38 26.30 -15.17
C PRO A 427 -4.67 25.02 -14.69
N MET A 428 -3.54 24.63 -15.30
CA MET A 428 -2.76 23.48 -14.87
C MET A 428 -2.15 23.65 -13.47
N ASN A 429 -1.62 24.86 -13.18
CA ASN A 429 -1.06 25.15 -11.85
C ASN A 429 -2.13 25.19 -10.78
N ALA A 430 -3.31 25.75 -11.08
CA ALA A 430 -4.45 25.77 -10.16
C ALA A 430 -4.90 24.34 -9.82
N SER A 431 -5.01 23.47 -10.82
CA SER A 431 -5.38 22.06 -10.65
C SER A 431 -4.36 21.31 -9.80
N LEU A 432 -3.06 21.47 -10.08
CA LEU A 432 -1.99 20.87 -9.29
C LEU A 432 -1.95 21.40 -7.85
N ALA A 433 -2.14 22.70 -7.66
CA ALA A 433 -2.16 23.32 -6.33
C ALA A 433 -3.34 22.80 -5.49
N PHE A 434 -4.50 22.59 -6.09
CA PHE A 434 -5.64 21.95 -5.43
C PHE A 434 -5.31 20.50 -5.05
N ALA A 435 -4.75 19.70 -5.96
CA ALA A 435 -4.33 18.33 -5.69
C ALA A 435 -3.33 18.26 -4.52
N ALA A 436 -2.34 19.16 -4.51
CA ALA A 436 -1.38 19.27 -3.42
C ALA A 436 -2.04 19.68 -2.09
N PHE A 437 -2.97 20.64 -2.13
CA PHE A 437 -3.78 21.00 -0.97
C PHE A 437 -4.57 19.78 -0.45
N PHE A 438 -5.18 18.99 -1.33
CA PHE A 438 -5.95 17.81 -0.96
C PHE A 438 -5.06 16.77 -0.26
N VAL A 439 -3.83 16.53 -0.75
CA VAL A 439 -2.84 15.67 -0.05
C VAL A 439 -2.56 16.19 1.36
N VAL A 440 -2.36 17.51 1.52
CA VAL A 440 -2.12 18.13 2.84
C VAL A 440 -3.36 18.01 3.73
N LEU A 441 -4.55 18.20 3.20
CA LEU A 441 -5.82 18.04 3.93
C LEU A 441 -5.93 16.61 4.51
N ILE A 442 -5.73 15.59 3.68
CA ILE A 442 -5.77 14.19 4.14
C ILE A 442 -4.66 13.91 5.15
N LEU A 443 -3.45 14.46 4.96
CA LEU A 443 -2.37 14.35 5.95
C LEU A 443 -2.81 14.91 7.32
N VAL A 444 -3.41 16.10 7.34
CA VAL A 444 -3.90 16.75 8.57
C VAL A 444 -4.97 15.90 9.25
N LEU A 445 -5.92 15.36 8.47
CA LEU A 445 -6.98 14.49 8.98
C LEU A 445 -6.42 13.17 9.57
N LEU A 446 -5.28 12.69 9.08
CA LEU A 446 -4.62 11.48 9.59
C LEU A 446 -3.73 11.73 10.82
N LEU A 447 -3.31 12.99 11.09
CA LEU A 447 -2.41 13.30 12.21
C LEU A 447 -2.95 12.87 13.58
N PRO A 448 -4.24 13.04 13.94
CA PRO A 448 -4.80 12.55 15.19
C PRO A 448 -4.62 11.04 15.35
N PHE A 449 -4.97 10.25 14.33
CA PHE A 449 -4.82 8.80 14.34
C PHE A 449 -3.36 8.38 14.52
N TYR A 450 -2.44 9.10 13.87
CA TYR A 450 -1.01 8.84 14.02
C TYR A 450 -0.49 9.20 15.41
N ARG A 451 -0.93 10.33 15.98
CA ARG A 451 -0.53 10.79 17.34
C ARG A 451 -1.06 9.88 18.43
N TRP A 452 -2.30 9.44 18.31
CA TRP A 452 -2.92 8.50 19.27
C TRP A 452 -2.52 7.05 19.04
N LYS A 453 -1.58 6.79 18.07
CA LYS A 453 -1.12 5.45 17.70
C LYS A 453 -2.27 4.50 17.29
N MET A 454 -3.37 5.05 16.79
CA MET A 454 -4.50 4.31 16.25
C MET A 454 -4.16 3.89 14.81
N PHE A 455 -3.62 2.70 14.66
CA PHE A 455 -3.30 2.13 13.36
C PHE A 455 -4.36 1.10 13.00
N ILE A 456 -5.16 1.41 11.98
CA ILE A 456 -6.13 0.47 11.42
C ILE A 456 -5.34 -0.56 10.62
N ARG A 457 -5.10 -1.69 11.24
CA ARG A 457 -4.39 -2.84 10.65
C ARG A 457 -5.45 -3.85 10.17
N ILE A 458 -5.98 -3.59 8.99
CA ILE A 458 -6.83 -4.57 8.32
C ILE A 458 -5.95 -5.60 7.67
#